data_e3c1c06d03750dc1f1b6588265822780
#
_entry.id   e3c1c06d03750dc1f1b6588265822780
#
_cell.length_a   1.000
_cell.length_b   1.000
_cell.length_c   1.000
_cell.angle_alpha   90.00
_cell.angle_beta   90.00
_cell.angle_gamma   90.00
#
_symmetry.space_group_name_H-M   'P 1'
#
loop_
_entity.id
_entity.type
_entity.pdbx_description
1 polymer ?
#
loop_
_entity_poly.entity_id
_entity_poly.type
_entity_poly.pdbx_seq_one_letter_code
_entity_poly.pdbx_strand_id
1 'polypeptide(L)'
;MNIIRTTSELSQFCDYAYNFDYITVDTEFLRERTYYPKLCLIQLAIPGDQENSAVLIDPLEGNLDLSPLYKIFLDSDIVKVFHAARQDLEIFFHDKNIIPTPLFDTQLAAMVCGFGEQVGYETLVRAICKINLDKSSRFTDWSLRPLSNNQQQYALADVTHLRQIYEYLKEQLKHNGRETWLEEELNILKNPET
;
A
#
# COMPACT_ATOMS: atom_id res chain seq x y z
N MET A 1 18.90 0.26 2.28
CA MET A 1 17.44 0.09 2.48
C MET A 1 17.03 0.95 3.67
N ASN A 2 15.98 1.74 3.53
CA ASN A 2 15.63 2.74 4.53
C ASN A 2 14.45 2.23 5.38
N ILE A 3 14.73 1.84 6.63
CA ILE A 3 13.70 1.46 7.60
C ILE A 3 13.52 2.62 8.56
N ILE A 4 12.33 3.18 8.58
CA ILE A 4 11.91 4.27 9.47
C ILE A 4 11.48 3.67 10.81
N ARG A 5 12.10 4.15 11.89
CA ARG A 5 11.82 3.72 13.27
C ARG A 5 11.50 4.88 14.21
N THR A 6 11.61 6.10 13.73
CA THR A 6 11.33 7.29 14.52
C THR A 6 10.29 8.18 13.85
N THR A 7 9.51 8.88 14.67
CA THR A 7 8.52 9.86 14.19
C THR A 7 9.16 10.98 13.36
N SER A 8 10.40 11.37 13.69
CA SER A 8 11.13 12.41 12.94
C SER A 8 11.46 11.95 11.51
N GLU A 9 11.96 10.72 11.34
CA GLU A 9 12.23 10.14 10.00
C GLU A 9 10.94 9.99 9.19
N LEU A 10 9.85 9.53 9.85
CA LEU A 10 8.55 9.43 9.21
C LEU A 10 8.03 10.79 8.75
N SER A 11 8.15 11.82 9.61
CA SER A 11 7.74 13.17 9.26
C SER A 11 8.52 13.71 8.06
N GLN A 12 9.83 13.50 8.02
CA GLN A 12 10.67 13.93 6.88
C GLN A 12 10.25 13.25 5.56
N PHE A 13 9.96 11.95 5.61
CA PHE A 13 9.49 11.23 4.42
C PHE A 13 8.10 11.73 4.00
N CYS A 14 7.19 11.92 4.95
CA CYS A 14 5.84 12.43 4.69
C CYS A 14 5.88 13.85 4.12
N ASP A 15 6.71 14.74 4.68
CA ASP A 15 6.89 16.11 4.17
C ASP A 15 7.39 16.12 2.72
N TYR A 16 8.27 15.17 2.37
CA TYR A 16 8.72 14.99 0.99
C TYR A 16 7.62 14.43 0.09
N ALA A 17 6.78 13.51 0.61
CA ALA A 17 5.68 12.88 -0.13
C ALA A 17 4.60 13.88 -0.57
N TYR A 18 4.44 15.00 0.12
CA TYR A 18 3.53 16.10 -0.29
C TYR A 18 3.88 16.76 -1.64
N ASN A 19 5.05 16.47 -2.22
CA ASN A 19 5.40 16.95 -3.56
C ASN A 19 4.82 16.07 -4.69
N PHE A 20 4.11 15.01 -4.37
CA PHE A 20 3.61 14.01 -5.33
C PHE A 20 2.09 13.87 -5.23
N ASP A 21 1.46 13.48 -6.32
CA ASP A 21 0.01 13.31 -6.45
C ASP A 21 -0.51 11.93 -6.00
N TYR A 22 0.40 11.00 -5.70
CA TYR A 22 0.05 9.71 -5.11
C TYR A 22 1.18 9.09 -4.29
N ILE A 23 0.81 8.17 -3.42
CA ILE A 23 1.69 7.22 -2.74
C ILE A 23 1.16 5.81 -2.95
N THR A 24 2.05 4.81 -2.98
CA THR A 24 1.66 3.40 -2.90
C THR A 24 1.89 2.89 -1.50
N VAL A 25 0.98 2.07 -1.02
CA VAL A 25 0.95 1.59 0.38
C VAL A 25 0.66 0.10 0.39
N ASP A 26 1.32 -0.61 1.30
CA ASP A 26 1.02 -1.99 1.65
C ASP A 26 1.31 -2.21 3.14
N THR A 27 0.80 -3.30 3.72
CA THR A 27 1.06 -3.64 5.12
C THR A 27 1.34 -5.13 5.30
N GLU A 28 2.20 -5.42 6.29
CA GLU A 28 2.36 -6.78 6.81
C GLU A 28 1.82 -6.85 8.23
N PHE A 29 1.05 -7.87 8.53
CA PHE A 29 0.36 -8.03 9.81
C PHE A 29 0.21 -9.49 10.21
N LEU A 30 -0.06 -9.73 11.50
CA LEU A 30 -0.40 -11.04 12.04
C LEU A 30 -1.88 -11.10 12.42
N ARG A 31 -2.58 -12.18 12.00
CA ARG A 31 -3.99 -12.43 12.31
C ARG A 31 -4.27 -13.80 12.95
N GLU A 32 -3.23 -14.57 13.31
CA GLU A 32 -3.39 -15.98 13.68
C GLU A 32 -4.12 -16.27 15.01
N ARG A 33 -4.13 -15.31 15.96
CA ARG A 33 -4.66 -15.52 17.32
C ARG A 33 -5.44 -14.34 17.89
N THR A 34 -5.67 -13.29 17.10
CA THR A 34 -6.36 -12.07 17.55
C THR A 34 -7.54 -11.77 16.65
N TYR A 35 -8.60 -11.22 17.22
CA TYR A 35 -9.77 -10.77 16.46
C TYR A 35 -9.38 -9.65 15.48
N TYR A 36 -8.51 -8.75 15.93
CA TYR A 36 -7.95 -7.68 15.10
C TYR A 36 -6.53 -8.01 14.65
N PRO A 37 -6.17 -7.68 13.39
CA PRO A 37 -4.82 -7.87 12.90
C PRO A 37 -3.82 -7.00 13.68
N LYS A 38 -2.66 -7.57 14.01
CA LYS A 38 -1.55 -6.84 14.60
C LYS A 38 -0.65 -6.32 13.47
N LEU A 39 -0.63 -5.01 13.26
CA LEU A 39 0.26 -4.38 12.30
C LEU A 39 1.73 -4.63 12.67
N CYS A 40 2.51 -5.10 11.71
CA CYS A 40 3.94 -5.43 11.89
C CYS A 40 4.86 -4.56 11.03
N LEU A 41 4.42 -4.15 9.84
CA LEU A 41 5.22 -3.32 8.94
C LEU A 41 4.28 -2.53 8.05
N ILE A 42 4.68 -1.30 7.66
CA ILE A 42 4.01 -0.53 6.62
C ILE A 42 5.04 -0.24 5.54
N GLN A 43 4.68 -0.45 4.30
CA GLN A 43 5.49 -0.10 3.14
C GLN A 43 4.90 1.13 2.47
N LEU A 44 5.75 2.09 2.13
CA LEU A 44 5.36 3.27 1.34
C LEU A 44 6.31 3.48 0.18
N ALA A 45 5.78 3.89 -0.97
CA ALA A 45 6.59 4.45 -2.03
C ALA A 45 5.91 5.68 -2.65
N ILE A 46 6.75 6.62 -3.08
CA ILE A 46 6.38 7.80 -3.87
C ILE A 46 6.80 7.60 -5.33
N PRO A 47 6.28 8.36 -6.30
CA PRO A 47 6.72 8.29 -7.69
C PRO A 47 8.23 8.42 -7.88
N GLY A 48 8.78 7.73 -8.87
CA GLY A 48 10.20 7.76 -9.23
C GLY A 48 10.99 6.56 -8.67
N ASP A 49 12.23 6.40 -9.18
CA ASP A 49 13.13 5.27 -8.87
C ASP A 49 14.37 5.70 -8.06
N GLN A 50 14.30 6.84 -7.38
CA GLN A 50 15.40 7.35 -6.55
C GLN A 50 15.60 6.46 -5.32
N GLU A 51 16.81 6.45 -4.77
CA GLU A 51 17.21 5.56 -3.68
C GLU A 51 16.28 5.60 -2.44
N ASN A 52 15.66 6.74 -2.17
CA ASN A 52 14.75 6.93 -1.03
C ASN A 52 13.28 7.07 -1.45
N SER A 53 12.91 6.65 -2.66
CA SER A 53 11.52 6.73 -3.13
C SER A 53 10.61 5.66 -2.52
N ALA A 54 11.16 4.67 -1.82
CA ALA A 54 10.42 3.65 -1.09
C ALA A 54 11.04 3.41 0.29
N VAL A 55 10.19 3.22 1.29
CA VAL A 55 10.59 3.03 2.69
C VAL A 55 9.75 1.96 3.37
N LEU A 56 10.35 1.35 4.38
CA LEU A 56 9.68 0.46 5.34
C LEU A 56 9.49 1.23 6.64
N ILE A 57 8.30 1.20 7.21
CA ILE A 57 7.98 1.82 8.50
C ILE A 57 7.76 0.71 9.50
N ASP A 58 8.55 0.69 10.57
CA ASP A 58 8.53 -0.35 11.59
C ASP A 58 7.83 0.12 12.87
N PRO A 59 6.52 -0.17 13.03
CA PRO A 59 5.77 0.25 14.21
C PRO A 59 6.07 -0.60 15.46
N LEU A 60 6.81 -1.71 15.31
CA LEU A 60 7.14 -2.61 16.43
C LEU A 60 8.42 -2.19 17.16
N GLU A 61 9.28 -1.41 16.52
CA GLU A 61 10.51 -0.90 17.13
C GLU A 61 10.36 0.59 17.49
N GLY A 62 10.68 0.94 18.74
CA GLY A 62 10.67 2.31 19.23
C GLY A 62 9.29 2.88 19.60
N ASN A 63 9.25 4.19 19.80
CA ASN A 63 8.02 4.97 20.05
C ASN A 63 7.64 5.74 18.78
N LEU A 64 7.30 5.01 17.73
CA LEU A 64 6.91 5.60 16.45
C LEU A 64 5.45 6.07 16.52
N ASP A 65 5.23 7.37 16.40
CA ASP A 65 3.89 7.95 16.17
C ASP A 65 3.61 7.99 14.67
N LEU A 66 2.54 7.33 14.24
CA LEU A 66 2.10 7.27 12.85
C LEU A 66 1.28 8.51 12.41
N SER A 67 1.09 9.51 13.27
CA SER A 67 0.32 10.72 12.96
C SER A 67 0.76 11.44 11.68
N PRO A 68 2.06 11.53 11.32
CA PRO A 68 2.46 12.11 10.03
C PRO A 68 1.89 11.35 8.83
N LEU A 69 1.88 10.01 8.87
CA LEU A 69 1.30 9.17 7.83
C LEU A 69 -0.23 9.35 7.74
N TYR A 70 -0.91 9.38 8.88
CA TYR A 70 -2.37 9.58 8.91
C TYR A 70 -2.79 10.93 8.35
N LYS A 71 -1.96 11.97 8.46
CA LYS A 71 -2.21 13.26 7.79
C LYS A 71 -2.21 13.10 6.26
N ILE A 72 -1.23 12.38 5.70
CA ILE A 72 -1.22 12.06 4.26
C ILE A 72 -2.44 11.21 3.87
N PHE A 73 -2.84 10.24 4.69
CA PHE A 73 -3.99 9.40 4.41
C PHE A 73 -5.30 10.18 4.28
N LEU A 74 -5.41 11.31 4.96
CA LEU A 74 -6.57 12.20 4.92
C LEU A 74 -6.42 13.36 3.93
N ASP A 75 -5.25 13.53 3.30
CA ASP A 75 -5.02 14.58 2.33
C ASP A 75 -5.74 14.27 1.01
N SER A 76 -6.60 15.19 0.56
CA SER A 76 -7.43 15.02 -0.64
C SER A 76 -6.64 15.12 -1.95
N ASP A 77 -5.44 15.70 -1.93
CA ASP A 77 -4.64 15.95 -3.12
C ASP A 77 -3.69 14.78 -3.44
N ILE A 78 -3.53 13.84 -2.50
CA ILE A 78 -2.66 12.68 -2.64
C ILE A 78 -3.50 11.40 -2.72
N VAL A 79 -3.43 10.66 -3.82
CA VAL A 79 -4.09 9.37 -3.97
C VAL A 79 -3.31 8.29 -3.19
N LYS A 80 -4.01 7.49 -2.38
CA LYS A 80 -3.45 6.32 -1.69
C LYS A 80 -3.74 5.07 -2.48
N VAL A 81 -2.69 4.49 -3.06
CA VAL A 81 -2.76 3.33 -3.94
C VAL A 81 -2.45 2.06 -3.18
N PHE A 82 -3.36 1.11 -3.21
CA PHE A 82 -3.24 -0.22 -2.60
C PHE A 82 -3.50 -1.33 -3.62
N HIS A 83 -3.27 -2.56 -3.21
CA HIS A 83 -3.73 -3.74 -3.92
C HIS A 83 -4.52 -4.65 -2.99
N ALA A 84 -5.82 -4.89 -3.28
CA ALA A 84 -6.73 -5.67 -2.44
C ALA A 84 -6.83 -5.13 -0.99
N ALA A 85 -7.07 -3.85 -0.86
CA ALA A 85 -6.89 -3.02 0.34
C ALA A 85 -7.75 -3.37 1.55
N ARG A 86 -8.73 -4.25 1.46
CA ARG A 86 -9.72 -4.51 2.52
C ARG A 86 -9.09 -4.70 3.90
N GLN A 87 -8.06 -5.53 4.01
CA GLN A 87 -7.42 -5.84 5.28
C GLN A 87 -6.56 -4.68 5.81
N ASP A 88 -5.91 -3.94 4.92
CA ASP A 88 -5.13 -2.74 5.29
C ASP A 88 -6.04 -1.64 5.82
N LEU A 89 -7.19 -1.41 5.16
CA LEU A 89 -8.19 -0.45 5.62
C LEU A 89 -8.74 -0.82 6.98
N GLU A 90 -9.00 -2.12 7.24
CA GLU A 90 -9.43 -2.62 8.56
C GLU A 90 -8.42 -2.26 9.66
N ILE A 91 -7.12 -2.39 9.38
CA ILE A 91 -6.04 -2.05 10.32
C ILE A 91 -6.08 -0.57 10.68
N PHE A 92 -6.09 0.32 9.69
CA PHE A 92 -6.07 1.78 9.93
C PHE A 92 -7.38 2.28 10.54
N PHE A 93 -8.50 1.71 10.13
CA PHE A 93 -9.79 2.01 10.73
C PHE A 93 -9.85 1.60 12.20
N HIS A 94 -9.35 0.43 12.53
CA HIS A 94 -9.31 -0.06 13.92
C HIS A 94 -8.36 0.76 14.80
N ASP A 95 -7.19 1.17 14.28
CA ASP A 95 -6.21 1.94 15.05
C ASP A 95 -6.66 3.38 15.33
N LYS A 96 -7.15 4.09 14.32
CA LYS A 96 -7.46 5.53 14.41
C LYS A 96 -8.79 5.95 13.80
N ASN A 97 -9.65 5.01 13.43
CA ASN A 97 -10.90 5.29 12.71
C ASN A 97 -10.67 6.09 11.41
N ILE A 98 -9.59 5.75 10.69
CA ILE A 98 -9.17 6.42 9.45
C ILE A 98 -9.31 5.45 8.29
N ILE A 99 -9.96 5.92 7.21
CA ILE A 99 -9.95 5.28 5.89
C ILE A 99 -9.19 6.20 4.94
N PRO A 100 -8.05 5.76 4.39
CA PRO A 100 -7.26 6.55 3.44
C PRO A 100 -8.10 7.02 2.26
N THR A 101 -8.14 8.32 1.99
CA THR A 101 -8.98 8.93 0.96
C THR A 101 -8.27 10.15 0.35
N PRO A 102 -8.22 10.32 -1.00
CA PRO A 102 -8.74 9.40 -2.03
C PRO A 102 -8.00 8.06 -2.08
N LEU A 103 -8.76 7.00 -2.31
CA LEU A 103 -8.27 5.62 -2.39
C LEU A 103 -8.25 5.15 -3.85
N PHE A 104 -7.24 4.37 -4.23
CA PHE A 104 -7.20 3.63 -5.47
C PHE A 104 -6.79 2.18 -5.17
N ASP A 105 -7.67 1.22 -5.44
CA ASP A 105 -7.36 -0.21 -5.31
C ASP A 105 -7.07 -0.80 -6.68
N THR A 106 -5.84 -1.28 -6.87
CA THR A 106 -5.40 -1.83 -8.17
C THR A 106 -6.02 -3.17 -8.50
N GLN A 107 -6.54 -3.95 -7.52
CA GLN A 107 -7.28 -5.17 -7.79
C GLN A 107 -8.66 -4.84 -8.38
N LEU A 108 -9.39 -3.88 -7.80
CA LEU A 108 -10.66 -3.39 -8.33
C LEU A 108 -10.47 -2.71 -9.69
N ALA A 109 -9.46 -1.87 -9.84
CA ALA A 109 -9.14 -1.23 -11.10
C ALA A 109 -8.82 -2.24 -12.20
N ALA A 110 -8.07 -3.30 -11.89
CA ALA A 110 -7.76 -4.39 -12.82
C ALA A 110 -9.01 -5.17 -13.22
N MET A 111 -9.93 -5.44 -12.28
CA MET A 111 -11.23 -6.05 -12.57
C MET A 111 -12.01 -5.19 -13.58
N VAL A 112 -12.13 -3.91 -13.35
CA VAL A 112 -12.82 -2.95 -14.25
C VAL A 112 -12.14 -2.87 -15.62
N CYS A 113 -10.80 -3.02 -15.66
CA CYS A 113 -10.03 -3.07 -16.90
C CYS A 113 -10.07 -4.42 -17.62
N GLY A 114 -10.71 -5.45 -17.05
CA GLY A 114 -10.90 -6.76 -17.71
C GLY A 114 -9.79 -7.77 -17.47
N PHE A 115 -8.95 -7.59 -16.43
CA PHE A 115 -7.94 -8.58 -16.02
C PHE A 115 -8.54 -9.78 -15.27
N GLY A 116 -9.85 -9.74 -14.95
CA GLY A 116 -10.56 -10.76 -14.18
C GLY A 116 -10.84 -10.34 -12.73
N GLU A 117 -11.77 -11.06 -12.10
CA GLU A 117 -12.11 -10.82 -10.69
C GLU A 117 -10.97 -11.25 -9.78
N GLN A 118 -10.71 -10.48 -8.72
CA GLN A 118 -9.74 -10.78 -7.66
C GLN A 118 -8.34 -11.17 -8.17
N VAL A 119 -7.87 -10.53 -9.24
CA VAL A 119 -6.54 -10.77 -9.78
C VAL A 119 -5.47 -10.47 -8.71
N GLY A 120 -4.55 -11.41 -8.48
CA GLY A 120 -3.49 -11.25 -7.49
C GLY A 120 -2.38 -10.32 -7.98
N TYR A 121 -1.71 -9.66 -7.03
CA TYR A 121 -0.62 -8.70 -7.26
C TYR A 121 0.46 -9.20 -8.22
N GLU A 122 0.99 -10.41 -7.97
CA GLU A 122 2.00 -11.05 -8.82
C GLU A 122 1.58 -11.18 -10.27
N THR A 123 0.30 -11.50 -10.50
CA THR A 123 -0.23 -11.63 -11.87
C THR A 123 -0.19 -10.29 -12.58
N LEU A 124 -0.52 -9.19 -11.87
CA LEU A 124 -0.40 -7.84 -12.41
C LEU A 124 1.04 -7.43 -12.63
N VAL A 125 1.94 -7.69 -11.67
CA VAL A 125 3.38 -7.40 -11.83
C VAL A 125 3.92 -8.12 -13.06
N ARG A 126 3.64 -9.41 -13.23
CA ARG A 126 4.08 -10.15 -14.42
C ARG A 126 3.45 -9.63 -15.71
N ALA A 127 2.16 -9.30 -15.69
CA ALA A 127 1.45 -8.83 -16.88
C ALA A 127 1.85 -7.42 -17.30
N ILE A 128 2.06 -6.51 -16.37
CA ILE A 128 2.28 -5.07 -16.62
C ILE A 128 3.78 -4.75 -16.55
N CYS A 129 4.45 -5.11 -15.45
CA CYS A 129 5.86 -4.79 -15.22
C CYS A 129 6.83 -5.76 -15.92
N LYS A 130 6.35 -6.95 -16.38
CA LYS A 130 7.16 -8.02 -17.01
C LYS A 130 8.23 -8.60 -16.06
N ILE A 131 7.97 -8.60 -14.78
CA ILE A 131 8.86 -9.07 -13.70
C ILE A 131 8.23 -10.30 -13.03
N ASN A 132 9.06 -11.26 -12.61
CA ASN A 132 8.65 -12.35 -11.74
C ASN A 132 9.08 -12.03 -10.31
N LEU A 133 8.13 -11.98 -9.38
CA LEU A 133 8.39 -11.72 -7.96
C LEU A 133 8.93 -12.97 -7.27
N ASP A 134 9.88 -12.76 -6.35
CA ASP A 134 10.29 -13.79 -5.39
C ASP A 134 9.27 -13.85 -4.24
N LYS A 135 8.69 -15.03 -4.01
CA LYS A 135 7.66 -15.27 -2.96
C LYS A 135 8.21 -15.87 -1.68
N SER A 136 9.50 -16.06 -1.57
CA SER A 136 10.11 -16.81 -0.46
C SER A 136 9.78 -16.23 0.92
N SER A 137 9.47 -14.92 0.99
CA SER A 137 9.17 -14.21 2.24
C SER A 137 7.68 -14.00 2.53
N ARG A 138 6.75 -14.38 1.64
CA ARG A 138 5.32 -14.10 1.77
C ARG A 138 4.68 -14.64 3.06
N PHE A 139 5.11 -15.80 3.53
CA PHE A 139 4.54 -16.50 4.69
C PHE A 139 5.49 -16.53 5.88
N THR A 140 6.36 -15.55 6.01
CA THR A 140 7.28 -15.43 7.15
C THR A 140 6.59 -14.75 8.32
N ASP A 141 7.13 -14.94 9.52
CA ASP A 141 6.66 -14.21 10.71
C ASP A 141 7.17 -12.77 10.67
N TRP A 142 6.27 -11.85 10.34
CA TRP A 142 6.56 -10.43 10.23
C TRP A 142 6.72 -9.71 11.57
N SER A 143 6.44 -10.38 12.70
CA SER A 143 6.67 -9.81 14.03
C SER A 143 8.09 -9.97 14.53
N LEU A 144 8.89 -10.83 13.91
CA LEU A 144 10.28 -11.07 14.30
C LEU A 144 11.19 -9.91 13.87
N ARG A 145 12.18 -9.63 14.73
CA ARG A 145 13.21 -8.62 14.45
C ARG A 145 14.61 -9.21 14.72
N PRO A 146 15.64 -8.79 13.98
CA PRO A 146 15.57 -7.87 12.83
C PRO A 146 14.94 -8.52 11.58
N LEU A 147 14.34 -7.72 10.69
CA LEU A 147 13.88 -8.18 9.39
C LEU A 147 15.07 -8.65 8.55
N SER A 148 14.95 -9.82 7.94
CA SER A 148 15.95 -10.30 6.99
C SER A 148 15.99 -9.44 5.72
N ASN A 149 17.12 -9.48 5.00
CA ASN A 149 17.23 -8.77 3.72
C ASN A 149 16.17 -9.22 2.70
N ASN A 150 15.80 -10.50 2.68
CA ASN A 150 14.77 -11.03 1.79
C ASN A 150 13.38 -10.47 2.14
N GLN A 151 13.05 -10.38 3.43
CA GLN A 151 11.80 -9.75 3.88
C GLN A 151 11.75 -8.28 3.47
N GLN A 152 12.84 -7.53 3.67
CA GLN A 152 12.90 -6.11 3.30
C GLN A 152 12.74 -5.92 1.78
N GLN A 153 13.41 -6.76 0.96
CA GLN A 153 13.29 -6.71 -0.50
C GLN A 153 11.88 -7.06 -0.97
N TYR A 154 11.29 -8.10 -0.37
CA TYR A 154 9.91 -8.50 -0.65
C TYR A 154 8.94 -7.36 -0.37
N ALA A 155 8.97 -6.81 0.84
CA ALA A 155 8.09 -5.74 1.27
C ALA A 155 8.23 -4.46 0.41
N LEU A 156 9.46 -4.09 0.02
CA LEU A 156 9.67 -2.96 -0.90
C LEU A 156 9.13 -3.26 -2.31
N ALA A 157 9.22 -4.51 -2.78
CA ALA A 157 8.70 -4.88 -4.10
C ALA A 157 7.18 -4.74 -4.19
N ASP A 158 6.45 -4.95 -3.07
CA ASP A 158 5.00 -4.81 -3.01
C ASP A 158 4.52 -3.37 -3.23
N VAL A 159 5.34 -2.36 -2.95
CA VAL A 159 4.98 -0.95 -3.21
C VAL A 159 5.69 -0.34 -4.42
N THR A 160 6.89 -0.81 -4.78
CA THR A 160 7.63 -0.22 -5.90
C THR A 160 7.05 -0.57 -7.25
N HIS A 161 6.66 -1.83 -7.48
CA HIS A 161 5.99 -2.24 -8.71
C HIS A 161 4.53 -1.75 -8.76
N LEU A 162 3.92 -1.50 -7.61
CA LEU A 162 2.55 -0.97 -7.51
C LEU A 162 2.41 0.39 -8.19
N ARG A 163 3.48 1.20 -8.23
CA ARG A 163 3.51 2.48 -8.95
C ARG A 163 3.22 2.30 -10.44
N GLN A 164 3.95 1.41 -11.10
CA GLN A 164 3.77 1.14 -12.53
C GLN A 164 2.40 0.53 -12.83
N ILE A 165 1.89 -0.33 -11.94
CA ILE A 165 0.54 -0.91 -12.05
C ILE A 165 -0.51 0.20 -11.95
N TYR A 166 -0.37 1.11 -10.98
CA TYR A 166 -1.28 2.24 -10.81
C TYR A 166 -1.34 3.13 -12.05
N GLU A 167 -0.18 3.57 -12.52
CA GLU A 167 -0.08 4.45 -13.69
C GLU A 167 -0.71 3.80 -14.93
N TYR A 168 -0.40 2.53 -15.17
CA TYR A 168 -0.99 1.76 -16.27
C TYR A 168 -2.52 1.65 -16.16
N LEU A 169 -3.03 1.23 -15.00
CA LEU A 169 -4.48 1.04 -14.82
C LEU A 169 -5.23 2.36 -14.85
N LYS A 170 -4.69 3.44 -14.29
CA LYS A 170 -5.25 4.79 -14.37
C LYS A 170 -5.41 5.23 -15.81
N GLU A 171 -4.41 5.01 -16.65
CA GLU A 171 -4.47 5.33 -18.09
C GLU A 171 -5.50 4.47 -18.83
N GLN A 172 -5.57 3.15 -18.53
CA GLN A 172 -6.54 2.24 -19.13
C GLN A 172 -7.98 2.62 -18.76
N LEU A 173 -8.25 2.96 -17.49
CA LEU A 173 -9.58 3.41 -17.05
C LEU A 173 -10.02 4.66 -17.80
N LYS A 174 -9.13 5.65 -17.91
CA LYS A 174 -9.39 6.90 -18.64
C LYS A 174 -9.66 6.62 -20.13
N HIS A 175 -8.81 5.80 -20.77
CA HIS A 175 -8.97 5.44 -22.18
C HIS A 175 -10.30 4.74 -22.46
N ASN A 176 -10.75 3.88 -21.54
CA ASN A 176 -11.97 3.09 -21.69
C ASN A 176 -13.23 3.82 -21.14
N GLY A 177 -13.09 5.00 -20.55
CA GLY A 177 -14.18 5.76 -19.92
C GLY A 177 -14.86 5.02 -18.76
N ARG A 178 -14.09 4.23 -17.97
CA ARG A 178 -14.62 3.38 -16.90
C ARG A 178 -14.27 3.87 -15.49
N GLU A 179 -13.86 5.11 -15.35
CA GLU A 179 -13.46 5.70 -14.05
C GLU A 179 -14.61 5.66 -13.04
N THR A 180 -15.85 5.96 -13.49
CA THR A 180 -17.05 5.92 -12.62
C THR A 180 -17.36 4.52 -12.09
N TRP A 181 -17.09 3.47 -12.85
CA TRP A 181 -17.28 2.09 -12.40
C TRP A 181 -16.32 1.75 -11.26
N LEU A 182 -15.07 2.21 -11.36
CA LEU A 182 -14.12 2.04 -10.26
C LEU A 182 -14.56 2.82 -9.02
N GLU A 183 -15.10 4.04 -9.18
CA GLU A 183 -15.58 4.83 -8.03
C GLU A 183 -16.72 4.13 -7.29
N GLU A 184 -17.64 3.46 -7.98
CA GLU A 184 -18.74 2.68 -7.40
C GLU A 184 -18.17 1.53 -6.53
N GLU A 185 -17.21 0.77 -7.06
CA GLU A 185 -16.55 -0.33 -6.34
C GLU A 185 -15.74 0.17 -5.12
N LEU A 186 -15.01 1.28 -5.28
CA LEU A 186 -14.25 1.89 -4.18
C LEU A 186 -15.18 2.42 -3.06
N ASN A 187 -16.37 2.88 -3.39
CA ASN A 187 -17.34 3.32 -2.38
C ASN A 187 -17.86 2.14 -1.54
N ILE A 188 -18.01 0.96 -2.14
CA ILE A 188 -18.33 -0.27 -1.40
C ILE A 188 -17.16 -0.67 -0.51
N LEU A 189 -15.93 -0.66 -1.06
CA LEU A 189 -14.72 -1.02 -0.31
C LEU A 189 -14.48 -0.13 0.91
N LYS A 190 -14.74 1.18 0.79
CA LYS A 190 -14.54 2.17 1.88
C LYS A 190 -15.61 2.11 2.97
N ASN A 191 -16.70 1.39 2.77
CA ASN A 191 -17.75 1.28 3.77
C ASN A 191 -17.32 0.32 4.90
N PRO A 192 -17.14 0.78 6.14
CA PRO A 192 -16.71 -0.08 7.24
C PRO A 192 -17.78 -1.10 7.70
N GLU A 193 -19.03 -0.96 7.21
CA GLU A 193 -20.13 -1.88 7.55
C GLU A 193 -20.23 -3.09 6.59
N THR A 194 -19.44 -3.11 5.52
CA THR A 194 -19.37 -4.20 4.54
C THR A 194 -18.11 -5.03 4.72
#